data_dac4d9465ca78b6c47b7ee1e42f2dc3c
#
_entry.id   dac4d9465ca78b6c47b7ee1e42f2dc3c
#
_cell.length_a   1.000
_cell.length_b   1.000
_cell.length_c   1.000
_cell.angle_alpha   90.00
_cell.angle_beta   90.00
_cell.angle_gamma   90.00
#
_symmetry.space_group_name_H-M   'P 1'
#
loop_
_entity.id
_entity.type
_entity.pdbx_description
1 polymer ?
#
loop_
_entity_poly.entity_id
_entity_poly.type
_entity_poly.pdbx_seq_one_letter_code
_entity_poly.pdbx_strand_id
1 'polypeptide(L)'
;MAHNPLILKHIPTSPCRQKGARSNNKGLVGNQLGDTGIYIEKILNFCTANLKNRYNMIKSMIGYGKAEAILETGKITVEVRSLNGKTAAISLKTSMLPKDKEMAVRQKIAAALTRGNIDFFITFEPNAAANAKKINIALAMEYYKQITDLAKEVGTSSLQINNPNDLIATILRMPEVMDAKKQDVITDENWPVVEACIDQALANINAFRAQEGEVLYKDVTSKVENIMEYSRQVETFEQERVEAIREKILSRFAELKAEPDQSRLELEMIYYIEKLDLNEERVRLRQHCKYFIDTITNEECPGKKLGFIAQEMGREINTTGSKANHTEIQKIVVKMKDELEKIKEQSLNIL
;
A
#
# COMPACT_ATOMS: atom_id res chain seq x y z
N MET A 1 -6.82 51.65 31.92
CA MET A 1 -5.40 51.78 32.20
C MET A 1 -4.60 50.79 31.37
N ALA A 2 -3.71 51.39 30.54
CA ALA A 2 -2.54 50.84 29.83
C ALA A 2 -2.80 49.72 28.81
N HIS A 3 -2.91 50.03 27.54
CA HIS A 3 -1.89 50.28 26.48
C HIS A 3 -0.68 49.34 26.48
N ASN A 4 -0.54 48.53 25.43
CA ASN A 4 0.73 48.42 24.77
C ASN A 4 0.60 47.96 23.29
N PRO A 5 1.43 48.54 22.38
CA PRO A 5 1.23 48.51 20.93
C PRO A 5 2.20 47.53 20.19
N LEU A 6 1.76 47.26 18.97
CA LEU A 6 2.47 46.80 17.76
C LEU A 6 3.97 47.04 17.66
N ILE A 7 4.72 46.00 17.25
CA ILE A 7 5.98 46.17 16.50
C ILE A 7 5.93 45.38 15.21
N LEU A 8 5.70 46.06 14.12
CA LEU A 8 6.02 45.65 12.74
C LEU A 8 7.53 45.83 12.53
N LYS A 9 8.24 44.78 12.11
CA LYS A 9 9.59 44.90 11.58
C LYS A 9 9.61 44.69 10.08
N HIS A 10 10.06 45.76 9.41
CA HIS A 10 10.33 45.92 7.97
C HIS A 10 11.27 44.85 7.42
N ILE A 11 10.93 44.40 6.19
CA ILE A 11 11.85 43.71 5.27
C ILE A 11 12.32 44.79 4.26
N PRO A 12 13.64 44.96 4.06
CA PRO A 12 14.13 45.91 3.07
C PRO A 12 14.22 45.25 1.67
N THR A 13 13.58 45.88 0.72
CA THR A 13 13.77 45.68 -0.72
C THR A 13 14.94 46.53 -1.20
N SER A 14 15.93 45.90 -1.85
CA SER A 14 17.00 46.62 -2.56
C SER A 14 16.89 46.40 -4.07
N PRO A 15 16.96 47.47 -4.88
CA PRO A 15 16.92 47.33 -6.32
C PRO A 15 18.31 47.17 -6.94
N CYS A 16 18.42 46.21 -7.86
CA CYS A 16 19.64 46.01 -8.63
C CYS A 16 19.77 47.04 -9.76
N ARG A 17 20.78 47.88 -9.66
CA ARG A 17 21.17 48.90 -10.62
C ARG A 17 21.94 48.27 -11.80
N GLN A 18 21.47 48.49 -13.00
CA GLN A 18 22.24 48.33 -14.25
C GLN A 18 23.37 49.36 -14.32
N LYS A 19 24.57 48.93 -14.58
CA LYS A 19 25.61 49.78 -15.17
C LYS A 19 26.25 49.02 -16.34
N GLY A 20 26.12 49.60 -17.50
CA GLY A 20 26.81 49.20 -18.71
C GLY A 20 28.28 49.60 -18.67
N ALA A 21 29.14 48.79 -19.29
CA ALA A 21 30.43 49.17 -19.77
C ALA A 21 30.75 48.35 -21.05
N ARG A 22 30.89 49.03 -22.15
CA ARG A 22 31.52 48.50 -23.41
C ARG A 22 33.02 48.36 -23.20
N SER A 23 33.62 47.27 -23.61
CA SER A 23 34.96 47.27 -24.19
C SER A 23 35.22 45.96 -24.92
N ASN A 24 35.75 46.16 -26.14
CA ASN A 24 36.27 45.14 -27.07
C ASN A 24 37.37 44.27 -26.45
N ASN A 25 37.36 42.97 -26.74
CA ASN A 25 38.56 42.35 -27.32
C ASN A 25 38.25 41.00 -27.99
N LYS A 26 38.82 40.82 -29.14
CA LYS A 26 38.83 39.62 -29.97
C LYS A 26 39.76 38.55 -29.37
N GLY A 27 39.37 37.28 -29.47
CA GLY A 27 40.28 36.16 -29.63
C GLY A 27 40.31 35.18 -28.46
N LEU A 28 39.68 34.07 -28.63
CA LEU A 28 40.16 32.70 -28.47
C LEU A 28 38.95 31.76 -28.32
N VAL A 29 38.70 31.07 -29.42
CA VAL A 29 37.76 29.94 -29.48
C VAL A 29 38.45 28.76 -28.82
N GLY A 30 37.80 28.15 -27.83
CA GLY A 30 38.27 26.93 -27.21
C GLY A 30 37.30 26.44 -26.10
N ASN A 31 36.47 25.50 -26.45
CA ASN A 31 35.82 24.49 -25.59
C ASN A 31 35.58 24.80 -24.09
N GLN A 32 34.48 25.40 -23.76
CA GLN A 32 33.87 25.32 -22.40
C GLN A 32 32.33 25.29 -22.44
N LEU A 33 31.74 24.46 -23.29
CA LEU A 33 30.27 24.24 -23.32
C LEU A 33 29.83 22.88 -22.76
N GLY A 34 30.80 22.09 -22.25
CA GLY A 34 30.51 20.75 -21.71
C GLY A 34 30.01 20.70 -20.24
N ASP A 35 30.49 21.63 -19.40
CA ASP A 35 30.28 21.51 -17.95
C ASP A 35 28.98 22.18 -17.44
N THR A 36 28.51 23.22 -18.11
CA THR A 36 27.26 23.90 -17.68
C THR A 36 25.98 23.09 -17.95
N GLY A 37 25.97 22.28 -19.02
CA GLY A 37 24.84 21.38 -19.33
C GLY A 37 24.66 20.30 -18.28
N ILE A 38 25.77 19.69 -17.85
CA ILE A 38 25.76 18.63 -16.82
C ILE A 38 25.38 19.19 -15.45
N TYR A 39 25.74 20.44 -15.12
CA TYR A 39 25.32 21.10 -13.87
C TYR A 39 23.86 21.45 -13.86
N ILE A 40 23.31 21.95 -14.98
CA ILE A 40 21.88 22.29 -15.10
C ILE A 40 21.04 21.00 -15.05
N GLU A 41 21.48 19.93 -15.70
CA GLU A 41 20.79 18.63 -15.66
C GLU A 41 20.83 17.99 -14.26
N LYS A 42 21.95 18.09 -13.55
CA LYS A 42 22.08 17.67 -12.15
C LYS A 42 21.22 18.52 -11.21
N ILE A 43 21.14 19.85 -11.42
CA ILE A 43 20.27 20.73 -10.62
C ILE A 43 18.80 20.47 -10.94
N LEU A 44 18.42 20.28 -12.20
CA LEU A 44 17.06 19.89 -12.60
C LEU A 44 16.69 18.52 -12.05
N ASN A 45 17.58 17.54 -12.11
CA ASN A 45 17.37 16.20 -11.53
C ASN A 45 17.33 16.26 -9.99
N PHE A 46 18.12 17.11 -9.34
CA PHE A 46 18.07 17.35 -7.90
C PHE A 46 16.82 18.11 -7.49
N CYS A 47 16.38 19.10 -8.26
CA CYS A 47 15.11 19.80 -8.03
C CYS A 47 13.89 18.90 -8.30
N THR A 48 13.91 18.10 -9.36
CA THR A 48 12.83 17.13 -9.65
C THR A 48 12.81 15.96 -8.64
N ALA A 49 13.98 15.50 -8.16
CA ALA A 49 14.06 14.52 -7.09
C ALA A 49 13.58 15.10 -5.74
N ASN A 50 13.92 16.36 -5.43
CA ASN A 50 13.43 17.04 -4.21
C ASN A 50 11.94 17.44 -4.31
N LEU A 51 11.40 17.71 -5.49
CA LEU A 51 9.97 17.91 -5.69
C LEU A 51 9.19 16.58 -5.59
N LYS A 52 9.76 15.47 -6.07
CA LYS A 52 9.19 14.13 -5.87
C LYS A 52 9.23 13.67 -4.40
N ASN A 53 10.22 14.11 -3.62
CA ASN A 53 10.32 13.79 -2.19
C ASN A 53 9.42 14.66 -1.28
N ARG A 54 8.73 15.66 -1.81
CA ARG A 54 7.82 16.51 -1.02
C ARG A 54 6.37 16.01 -0.97
N TYR A 55 6.00 15.08 -1.81
CA TYR A 55 4.73 14.38 -1.68
C TYR A 55 5.01 13.07 -0.91
N ASN A 56 4.55 12.99 0.32
CA ASN A 56 4.42 11.72 1.03
C ASN A 56 3.51 10.84 0.18
N MET A 57 4.09 10.05 -0.73
CA MET A 57 3.31 9.13 -1.53
C MET A 57 2.72 8.09 -0.60
N ILE A 58 1.40 8.01 -0.56
CA ILE A 58 0.71 6.96 0.19
C ILE A 58 1.20 5.58 -0.28
N LYS A 59 1.24 4.64 0.66
CA LYS A 59 1.61 3.25 0.37
C LYS A 59 0.39 2.35 0.49
N SER A 60 0.29 1.39 -0.41
CA SER A 60 -0.70 0.31 -0.27
C SER A 60 -0.34 -0.63 0.88
N MET A 61 -1.33 -1.20 1.58
CA MET A 61 -1.10 -2.31 2.51
C MET A 61 -0.83 -3.62 1.79
N ILE A 62 -1.29 -3.75 0.56
CA ILE A 62 -1.09 -4.94 -0.26
C ILE A 62 0.25 -4.82 -0.97
N GLY A 63 1.03 -5.89 -0.93
CA GLY A 63 2.33 -5.91 -1.57
C GLY A 63 2.90 -7.31 -1.73
N TYR A 64 3.81 -7.44 -2.69
CA TYR A 64 4.59 -8.63 -2.96
C TYR A 64 6.05 -8.24 -3.20
N GLY A 65 6.95 -8.97 -2.56
CA GLY A 65 8.39 -8.80 -2.77
C GLY A 65 9.06 -10.15 -2.86
N LYS A 66 9.94 -10.32 -3.83
CA LYS A 66 10.73 -11.52 -4.06
C LYS A 66 12.18 -11.12 -4.26
N ALA A 67 13.08 -11.92 -3.67
CA ALA A 67 14.50 -11.84 -3.95
C ALA A 67 15.10 -13.25 -4.00
N GLU A 68 16.18 -13.40 -4.73
CA GLU A 68 16.86 -14.67 -4.94
C GLU A 68 18.35 -14.51 -4.70
N ALA A 69 18.96 -15.48 -4.06
CA ALA A 69 20.41 -15.53 -3.86
C ALA A 69 20.94 -16.93 -4.19
N ILE A 70 22.15 -16.99 -4.72
CA ILE A 70 22.83 -18.22 -5.06
C ILE A 70 23.81 -18.53 -3.93
N LEU A 71 23.63 -19.71 -3.33
CA LEU A 71 24.55 -20.31 -2.37
C LEU A 71 25.37 -21.41 -3.08
N GLU A 72 26.47 -21.83 -2.51
CA GLU A 72 27.26 -22.95 -3.04
C GLU A 72 26.45 -24.24 -3.16
N THR A 73 25.52 -24.45 -2.24
CA THR A 73 24.67 -25.64 -2.17
C THR A 73 23.42 -25.58 -3.05
N GLY A 74 23.00 -24.38 -3.49
CA GLY A 74 21.79 -24.20 -4.26
C GLY A 74 21.32 -22.75 -4.32
N LYS A 75 20.08 -22.56 -4.75
CA LYS A 75 19.41 -21.27 -4.86
C LYS A 75 18.43 -21.09 -3.71
N ILE A 76 18.55 -19.99 -2.99
CA ILE A 76 17.59 -19.55 -1.98
C ILE A 76 16.68 -18.48 -2.56
N THR A 77 15.37 -18.59 -2.32
CA THR A 77 14.36 -17.61 -2.72
C THR A 77 13.63 -17.16 -1.47
N VAL A 78 13.59 -15.84 -1.28
CA VAL A 78 12.83 -15.18 -0.21
C VAL A 78 11.63 -14.50 -0.83
N GLU A 79 10.43 -14.81 -0.33
CA GLU A 79 9.17 -14.16 -0.73
C GLU A 79 8.50 -13.55 0.47
N VAL A 80 8.03 -12.32 0.30
CA VAL A 80 7.26 -11.59 1.31
C VAL A 80 5.94 -11.14 0.69
N ARG A 81 4.84 -11.50 1.33
CA ARG A 81 3.49 -11.10 0.91
C ARG A 81 2.84 -10.32 2.02
N SER A 82 2.16 -9.26 1.68
CA SER A 82 1.43 -8.44 2.63
C SER A 82 0.01 -8.22 2.15
N LEU A 83 -0.94 -8.41 3.07
CA LEU A 83 -2.36 -8.15 2.88
C LEU A 83 -2.84 -7.14 3.92
N ASN A 84 -4.06 -6.61 3.70
CA ASN A 84 -4.68 -5.69 4.64
C ASN A 84 -4.79 -6.31 6.04
N GLY A 85 -4.45 -5.53 7.07
CA GLY A 85 -4.51 -5.95 8.46
C GLY A 85 -4.52 -4.76 9.41
N LYS A 86 -5.17 -4.92 10.57
CA LYS A 86 -5.26 -3.86 11.60
C LYS A 86 -3.94 -3.64 12.32
N THR A 87 -3.15 -4.68 12.46
CA THR A 87 -1.83 -4.72 13.12
C THR A 87 -0.82 -5.42 12.23
N ALA A 88 0.47 -5.34 12.54
CA ALA A 88 1.50 -6.13 11.88
C ALA A 88 1.46 -7.56 12.43
N ALA A 89 0.74 -8.45 11.74
CA ALA A 89 0.73 -9.89 12.04
C ALA A 89 1.74 -10.59 11.11
N ILE A 90 2.87 -11.05 11.66
CA ILE A 90 3.96 -11.65 10.89
C ILE A 90 3.90 -13.18 11.06
N SER A 91 3.72 -13.88 9.95
CA SER A 91 3.73 -15.35 9.86
C SER A 91 4.97 -15.81 9.09
N LEU A 92 5.92 -16.43 9.79
CA LEU A 92 7.10 -17.04 9.16
C LEU A 92 6.75 -18.47 8.76
N LYS A 93 6.56 -18.69 7.47
CA LYS A 93 6.22 -20.00 6.89
C LYS A 93 7.47 -20.65 6.31
N THR A 94 8.44 -20.92 7.18
CA THR A 94 9.71 -21.57 6.82
C THR A 94 10.20 -22.46 7.95
N SER A 95 10.73 -23.62 7.61
CA SER A 95 11.41 -24.54 8.54
C SER A 95 12.94 -24.46 8.45
N MET A 96 13.45 -23.60 7.55
CA MET A 96 14.88 -23.52 7.25
C MET A 96 15.59 -22.43 8.05
N LEU A 97 14.83 -21.48 8.62
CA LEU A 97 15.39 -20.37 9.38
C LEU A 97 15.80 -20.87 10.77
N PRO A 98 17.06 -20.67 11.19
CA PRO A 98 17.51 -20.97 12.54
C PRO A 98 16.73 -20.16 13.58
N LYS A 99 16.39 -20.80 14.71
CA LYS A 99 15.55 -20.17 15.76
C LYS A 99 16.17 -18.92 16.38
N ASP A 100 17.48 -18.86 16.46
CA ASP A 100 18.24 -17.71 16.96
C ASP A 100 18.12 -16.48 16.04
N LYS A 101 17.98 -16.70 14.72
CA LYS A 101 17.81 -15.62 13.73
C LYS A 101 16.34 -15.19 13.54
N GLU A 102 15.39 -16.01 13.97
CA GLU A 102 13.94 -15.77 13.76
C GLU A 102 13.47 -14.43 14.33
N MET A 103 13.90 -14.10 15.56
CA MET A 103 13.50 -12.84 16.21
C MET A 103 14.06 -11.62 15.49
N ALA A 104 15.31 -11.68 15.01
CA ALA A 104 15.92 -10.59 14.24
C ALA A 104 15.18 -10.36 12.92
N VAL A 105 14.81 -11.42 12.21
CA VAL A 105 14.03 -11.34 10.97
C VAL A 105 12.64 -10.77 11.22
N ARG A 106 11.95 -11.18 12.29
CA ARG A 106 10.65 -10.61 12.67
C ARG A 106 10.74 -9.11 12.94
N GLN A 107 11.77 -8.67 13.66
CA GLN A 107 12.00 -7.25 13.95
C GLN A 107 12.28 -6.45 12.66
N LYS A 108 13.10 -6.97 11.75
CA LYS A 108 13.35 -6.35 10.44
C LYS A 108 12.08 -6.19 9.62
N ILE A 109 11.26 -7.25 9.53
CA ILE A 109 9.99 -7.22 8.81
C ILE A 109 9.03 -6.20 9.44
N ALA A 110 8.89 -6.19 10.77
CA ALA A 110 8.04 -5.24 11.49
C ALA A 110 8.46 -3.78 11.27
N ALA A 111 9.77 -3.51 11.30
CA ALA A 111 10.32 -2.18 11.05
C ALA A 111 10.08 -1.72 9.59
N ALA A 112 10.22 -2.64 8.61
CA ALA A 112 10.08 -2.32 7.20
C ALA A 112 8.61 -2.13 6.76
N LEU A 113 7.67 -2.88 7.34
CA LEU A 113 6.30 -3.00 6.82
C LEU A 113 5.22 -2.42 7.74
N THR A 114 5.56 -1.92 8.91
CA THR A 114 4.73 -1.19 9.89
C THR A 114 3.36 -1.83 10.20
N ARG A 115 2.57 -2.24 9.19
CA ARG A 115 1.19 -2.74 9.32
C ARG A 115 0.83 -3.72 8.19
N GLY A 116 -0.09 -4.67 8.48
CA GLY A 116 -0.63 -5.65 7.55
C GLY A 116 -0.46 -7.10 8.03
N ASN A 117 -1.16 -8.03 7.39
CA ASN A 117 -0.92 -9.46 7.54
C ASN A 117 0.23 -9.86 6.61
N ILE A 118 1.37 -10.22 7.18
CA ILE A 118 2.62 -10.43 6.46
C ILE A 118 2.97 -11.92 6.50
N ASP A 119 2.99 -12.55 5.34
CA ASP A 119 3.47 -13.92 5.16
C ASP A 119 4.90 -13.87 4.58
N PHE A 120 5.81 -14.53 5.26
CA PHE A 120 7.21 -14.63 4.88
C PHE A 120 7.58 -16.07 4.58
N PHE A 121 8.16 -16.31 3.40
CA PHE A 121 8.57 -17.64 2.92
C PHE A 121 10.04 -17.63 2.57
N ILE A 122 10.72 -18.74 2.92
CA ILE A 122 12.03 -19.07 2.37
C ILE A 122 11.90 -20.43 1.71
N THR A 123 12.29 -20.52 0.45
CA THR A 123 12.39 -21.77 -0.30
C THR A 123 13.82 -21.97 -0.77
N PHE A 124 14.25 -23.23 -0.84
CA PHE A 124 15.57 -23.61 -1.27
C PHE A 124 15.50 -24.64 -2.37
N GLU A 125 16.19 -24.39 -3.45
CA GLU A 125 16.35 -25.28 -4.60
C GLU A 125 17.82 -25.77 -4.62
N PRO A 126 18.09 -27.03 -4.23
CA PRO A 126 19.46 -27.54 -4.19
C PRO A 126 20.03 -27.74 -5.60
N ASN A 127 21.33 -27.52 -5.76
CA ASN A 127 22.06 -27.86 -6.97
C ASN A 127 22.06 -29.37 -7.19
N ALA A 128 22.22 -29.81 -8.45
CA ALA A 128 22.24 -31.25 -8.80
C ALA A 128 23.24 -32.05 -7.98
N ALA A 129 24.40 -31.50 -7.66
CA ALA A 129 25.42 -32.15 -6.82
C ALA A 129 25.00 -32.24 -5.34
N ALA A 130 24.23 -31.29 -4.83
CA ALA A 130 23.71 -31.27 -3.45
C ALA A 130 22.47 -32.17 -3.28
N ASN A 131 21.80 -32.55 -4.37
CA ASN A 131 20.69 -33.52 -4.36
C ASN A 131 21.11 -34.96 -4.20
N ALA A 132 22.40 -35.30 -4.40
CA ALA A 132 22.89 -36.63 -4.19
C ALA A 132 22.84 -36.96 -2.70
N LYS A 133 21.96 -37.89 -2.30
CA LYS A 133 21.91 -38.41 -0.93
C LYS A 133 23.25 -39.02 -0.57
N LYS A 134 23.87 -38.57 0.49
CA LYS A 134 25.11 -39.14 1.00
C LYS A 134 24.79 -40.43 1.72
N ILE A 135 25.56 -41.49 1.40
CA ILE A 135 25.47 -42.76 2.09
C ILE A 135 26.17 -42.62 3.44
N ASN A 136 25.49 -43.01 4.53
CA ASN A 136 26.11 -43.11 5.85
C ASN A 136 26.93 -44.43 5.89
N ILE A 137 28.18 -44.33 5.47
CA ILE A 137 29.07 -45.49 5.34
C ILE A 137 29.26 -46.20 6.69
N ALA A 138 29.35 -45.46 7.81
CA ALA A 138 29.54 -46.04 9.14
C ALA A 138 28.33 -46.92 9.52
N LEU A 139 27.11 -46.44 9.31
CA LEU A 139 25.89 -47.19 9.60
C LEU A 139 25.71 -48.37 8.62
N ALA A 140 26.03 -48.17 7.36
CA ALA A 140 25.99 -49.24 6.35
C ALA A 140 26.94 -50.39 6.71
N MET A 141 28.15 -50.11 7.19
CA MET A 141 29.12 -51.10 7.64
C MET A 141 28.66 -51.83 8.92
N GLU A 142 27.99 -51.12 9.82
CA GLU A 142 27.42 -51.75 11.03
C GLU A 142 26.28 -52.70 10.66
N TYR A 143 25.37 -52.34 9.77
CA TYR A 143 24.35 -53.26 9.26
C TYR A 143 24.95 -54.43 8.50
N TYR A 144 26.00 -54.21 7.72
CA TYR A 144 26.70 -55.29 7.05
C TYR A 144 27.23 -56.34 8.06
N LYS A 145 27.87 -55.88 9.13
CA LYS A 145 28.40 -56.69 10.21
C LYS A 145 27.29 -57.49 10.90
N GLN A 146 26.22 -56.82 11.32
CA GLN A 146 25.09 -57.46 12.00
C GLN A 146 24.41 -58.53 11.13
N ILE A 147 24.21 -58.30 9.83
CA ILE A 147 23.65 -59.27 8.90
C ILE A 147 24.58 -60.46 8.75
N THR A 148 25.89 -60.26 8.68
CA THR A 148 26.87 -61.28 8.54
C THR A 148 26.92 -62.14 9.80
N ASP A 149 26.84 -61.55 10.99
CA ASP A 149 26.84 -62.27 12.27
C ASP A 149 25.52 -63.01 12.47
N LEU A 150 24.40 -62.49 12.13
CA LEU A 150 23.08 -63.12 12.11
C LEU A 150 23.10 -64.36 11.18
N ALA A 151 23.68 -64.28 10.00
CA ALA A 151 23.80 -65.34 9.04
C ALA A 151 24.63 -66.55 9.59
N LYS A 152 25.65 -66.24 10.39
CA LYS A 152 26.45 -67.27 11.11
C LYS A 152 25.65 -67.95 12.18
N GLU A 153 24.88 -67.23 12.99
CA GLU A 153 24.09 -67.82 14.10
C GLU A 153 22.92 -68.66 13.60
N VAL A 154 22.24 -68.21 12.50
CA VAL A 154 21.13 -68.98 11.90
C VAL A 154 21.61 -70.27 11.19
N GLY A 155 22.92 -70.52 11.15
CA GLY A 155 23.48 -71.74 10.58
C GLY A 155 23.34 -71.87 9.07
N THR A 156 22.98 -70.79 8.40
CA THR A 156 22.96 -70.73 6.96
C THR A 156 24.35 -70.46 6.43
N SER A 157 25.27 -71.44 6.61
CA SER A 157 26.59 -71.42 5.96
C SER A 157 26.54 -71.45 4.45
N SER A 158 25.35 -71.34 3.89
CA SER A 158 25.06 -71.24 2.47
C SER A 158 24.07 -70.11 2.18
N LEU A 159 24.10 -69.04 2.95
CA LEU A 159 23.79 -67.74 2.28
C LEU A 159 24.92 -67.54 1.27
N GLN A 160 24.86 -68.30 0.18
CA GLN A 160 25.48 -67.87 -1.06
C GLN A 160 24.86 -66.53 -1.35
N ILE A 161 25.49 -65.48 -0.82
CA ILE A 161 25.32 -64.16 -1.35
C ILE A 161 25.92 -64.32 -2.73
N ASN A 162 25.08 -64.85 -3.64
CA ASN A 162 25.48 -65.15 -5.01
C ASN A 162 25.85 -63.89 -5.76
N ASN A 163 25.50 -62.72 -5.16
CA ASN A 163 25.88 -61.46 -5.68
C ASN A 163 26.08 -60.47 -4.50
N PRO A 164 27.31 -60.00 -4.23
CA PRO A 164 27.57 -58.95 -3.23
C PRO A 164 26.74 -57.68 -3.45
N ASN A 165 26.33 -57.44 -4.70
CA ASN A 165 25.52 -56.29 -5.06
C ASN A 165 24.11 -56.31 -4.46
N ASP A 166 23.52 -57.51 -4.25
CA ASP A 166 22.18 -57.65 -3.66
C ASP A 166 22.19 -57.30 -2.15
N LEU A 167 23.26 -57.62 -1.46
CA LEU A 167 23.45 -57.25 -0.06
C LEU A 167 23.63 -55.75 0.09
N ILE A 168 24.47 -55.15 -0.76
CA ILE A 168 24.65 -53.68 -0.79
C ILE A 168 23.33 -52.99 -1.10
N ALA A 169 22.57 -53.47 -2.10
CA ALA A 169 21.26 -52.92 -2.44
C ALA A 169 20.26 -53.04 -1.29
N THR A 170 20.32 -54.10 -0.50
CA THR A 170 19.46 -54.32 0.68
C THR A 170 19.85 -53.33 1.81
N ILE A 171 21.15 -53.18 2.09
CA ILE A 171 21.65 -52.25 3.10
C ILE A 171 21.31 -50.79 2.72
N LEU A 172 21.43 -50.41 1.46
CA LEU A 172 21.08 -49.09 0.98
C LEU A 172 19.58 -48.75 1.11
N ARG A 173 18.71 -49.76 1.24
CA ARG A 173 17.27 -49.60 1.50
C ARG A 173 16.92 -49.52 2.98
N MET A 174 17.87 -49.80 3.87
CA MET A 174 17.63 -49.74 5.31
C MET A 174 17.47 -48.29 5.78
N PRO A 175 16.65 -48.05 6.82
CA PRO A 175 16.43 -46.74 7.37
C PRO A 175 17.75 -46.06 7.72
N GLU A 176 17.81 -44.75 7.50
CA GLU A 176 18.92 -43.84 7.84
C GLU A 176 20.26 -44.12 7.10
N VAL A 177 20.39 -45.18 6.29
CA VAL A 177 21.59 -45.43 5.47
C VAL A 177 21.67 -44.43 4.30
N MET A 178 20.52 -44.13 3.66
CA MET A 178 20.38 -43.18 2.57
C MET A 178 19.80 -41.85 3.03
N ASP A 179 19.40 -41.71 4.28
CA ASP A 179 18.92 -40.47 4.83
C ASP A 179 20.10 -39.69 5.39
N ALA A 180 20.64 -38.82 4.56
CA ALA A 180 21.50 -37.76 5.06
C ALA A 180 20.71 -36.94 6.08
N LYS A 181 21.27 -36.71 7.29
CA LYS A 181 20.81 -35.69 8.20
C LYS A 181 20.54 -34.46 7.33
N LYS A 182 19.34 -33.86 7.44
CA LYS A 182 19.04 -32.57 6.81
C LYS A 182 20.15 -31.62 7.22
N GLN A 183 21.07 -31.34 6.30
CA GLN A 183 22.08 -30.32 6.55
C GLN A 183 21.32 -29.01 6.65
N ASP A 184 21.59 -28.22 7.70
CA ASP A 184 21.06 -26.89 7.82
C ASP A 184 21.50 -26.09 6.59
N VAL A 185 20.55 -25.71 5.78
CA VAL A 185 20.79 -24.95 4.54
C VAL A 185 21.35 -23.57 4.88
N ILE A 186 20.88 -22.97 5.98
CA ILE A 186 21.29 -21.66 6.47
C ILE A 186 22.27 -21.90 7.63
N THR A 187 23.53 -21.55 7.38
CA THR A 187 24.65 -21.62 8.35
C THR A 187 25.11 -20.20 8.68
N ASP A 188 25.89 -20.02 9.74
CA ASP A 188 26.45 -18.72 10.08
C ASP A 188 27.37 -18.17 8.97
N GLU A 189 28.00 -19.03 8.17
CA GLU A 189 28.87 -18.63 7.07
C GLU A 189 28.08 -18.00 5.90
N ASN A 190 26.92 -18.56 5.55
CA ASN A 190 26.10 -18.06 4.45
C ASN A 190 25.01 -17.07 4.91
N TRP A 191 24.85 -16.87 6.22
CA TRP A 191 23.87 -15.94 6.79
C TRP A 191 23.91 -14.54 6.20
N PRO A 192 25.09 -13.89 6.00
CA PRO A 192 25.13 -12.55 5.42
C PRO A 192 24.48 -12.47 4.03
N VAL A 193 24.61 -13.52 3.21
CA VAL A 193 23.99 -13.59 1.88
C VAL A 193 22.48 -13.72 1.98
N VAL A 194 22.02 -14.57 2.91
CA VAL A 194 20.57 -14.77 3.17
C VAL A 194 19.97 -13.48 3.72
N GLU A 195 20.65 -12.81 4.64
CA GLU A 195 20.20 -11.54 5.22
C GLU A 195 20.10 -10.44 4.17
N ALA A 196 21.08 -10.30 3.28
CA ALA A 196 21.01 -9.37 2.15
C ALA A 196 19.84 -9.69 1.20
N CYS A 197 19.56 -10.97 0.98
CA CYS A 197 18.41 -11.41 0.19
C CYS A 197 17.08 -11.03 0.86
N ILE A 198 16.97 -11.16 2.19
CA ILE A 198 15.82 -10.72 2.97
C ILE A 198 15.64 -9.19 2.82
N ASP A 199 16.71 -8.42 3.01
CA ASP A 199 16.67 -6.96 2.91
C ASP A 199 16.26 -6.53 1.49
N GLN A 200 16.72 -7.21 0.45
CA GLN A 200 16.31 -6.96 -0.93
C GLN A 200 14.82 -7.29 -1.17
N ALA A 201 14.31 -8.40 -0.61
CA ALA A 201 12.88 -8.74 -0.70
C ALA A 201 12.01 -7.69 -0.01
N LEU A 202 12.45 -7.17 1.16
CA LEU A 202 11.79 -6.09 1.87
C LEU A 202 11.82 -4.75 1.12
N ALA A 203 12.90 -4.46 0.41
CA ALA A 203 13.00 -3.29 -0.47
C ALA A 203 12.03 -3.42 -1.66
N ASN A 204 11.97 -4.59 -2.28
CA ASN A 204 11.11 -4.87 -3.41
C ASN A 204 9.61 -4.76 -3.05
N ILE A 205 9.18 -5.29 -1.89
CA ILE A 205 7.78 -5.14 -1.44
C ILE A 205 7.43 -3.69 -1.13
N ASN A 206 8.36 -2.90 -0.57
CA ASN A 206 8.14 -1.48 -0.32
C ASN A 206 8.03 -0.67 -1.61
N ALA A 207 8.83 -1.00 -2.63
CA ALA A 207 8.73 -0.39 -3.96
C ALA A 207 7.37 -0.72 -4.61
N PHE A 208 6.93 -1.97 -4.54
CA PHE A 208 5.61 -2.39 -5.02
C PHE A 208 4.48 -1.64 -4.31
N ARG A 209 4.53 -1.56 -2.96
CA ARG A 209 3.54 -0.82 -2.16
C ARG A 209 3.48 0.67 -2.52
N ALA A 210 4.60 1.29 -2.89
CA ALA A 210 4.64 2.68 -3.32
C ALA A 210 3.99 2.86 -4.70
N GLN A 211 4.24 1.96 -5.65
CA GLN A 211 3.61 1.98 -6.97
C GLN A 211 2.08 1.80 -6.87
N GLU A 212 1.63 0.79 -6.12
CA GLU A 212 0.21 0.58 -5.86
C GLU A 212 -0.42 1.76 -5.13
N GLY A 213 0.30 2.39 -4.19
CA GLY A 213 -0.14 3.59 -3.50
C GLY A 213 -0.39 4.75 -4.47
N GLU A 214 0.45 4.94 -5.49
CA GLU A 214 0.24 5.98 -6.51
C GLU A 214 -1.04 5.73 -7.34
N VAL A 215 -1.31 4.48 -7.69
CA VAL A 215 -2.54 4.10 -8.40
C VAL A 215 -3.77 4.37 -7.53
N LEU A 216 -3.72 3.95 -6.25
CA LEU A 216 -4.78 4.19 -5.28
C LEU A 216 -5.03 5.69 -5.05
N TYR A 217 -3.98 6.49 -4.97
CA TYR A 217 -4.08 7.94 -4.82
C TYR A 217 -4.88 8.58 -5.97
N LYS A 218 -4.52 8.25 -7.22
CA LYS A 218 -5.19 8.77 -8.42
C LYS A 218 -6.66 8.33 -8.48
N ASP A 219 -6.91 7.07 -8.19
CA ASP A 219 -8.25 6.48 -8.23
C ASP A 219 -9.17 7.12 -7.19
N VAL A 220 -8.72 7.21 -5.93
CA VAL A 220 -9.51 7.76 -4.83
C VAL A 220 -9.74 9.27 -4.99
N THR A 221 -8.70 10.03 -5.41
CA THR A 221 -8.82 11.48 -5.66
C THR A 221 -9.82 11.78 -6.76
N SER A 222 -9.78 11.02 -7.86
CA SER A 222 -10.75 11.16 -8.96
C SER A 222 -12.19 10.93 -8.50
N LYS A 223 -12.43 9.95 -7.62
CA LYS A 223 -13.76 9.68 -7.07
C LYS A 223 -14.25 10.81 -6.15
N VAL A 224 -13.34 11.39 -5.34
CA VAL A 224 -13.68 12.58 -4.51
C VAL A 224 -14.02 13.78 -5.39
N GLU A 225 -13.29 13.98 -6.49
CA GLU A 225 -13.60 15.04 -7.47
C GLU A 225 -14.95 14.80 -8.15
N ASN A 226 -15.29 13.56 -8.48
CA ASN A 226 -16.62 13.21 -9.00
C ASN A 226 -17.73 13.56 -8.00
N ILE A 227 -17.55 13.30 -6.71
CA ILE A 227 -18.52 13.68 -5.68
C ILE A 227 -18.68 15.21 -5.61
N MET A 228 -17.58 15.97 -5.71
CA MET A 228 -17.65 17.43 -5.73
C MET A 228 -18.39 17.95 -6.97
N GLU A 229 -18.19 17.31 -8.12
CA GLU A 229 -18.90 17.69 -9.35
C GLU A 229 -20.39 17.36 -9.27
N TYR A 230 -20.75 16.18 -8.76
CA TYR A 230 -22.15 15.82 -8.49
C TYR A 230 -22.81 16.80 -7.50
N SER A 231 -22.07 17.26 -6.49
CA SER A 231 -22.57 18.28 -5.56
C SER A 231 -22.87 19.63 -6.25
N ARG A 232 -22.08 20.01 -7.27
CA ARG A 232 -22.38 21.20 -8.10
C ARG A 232 -23.62 20.99 -8.96
N GLN A 233 -23.81 19.78 -9.53
CA GLN A 233 -24.99 19.47 -10.32
C GLN A 233 -26.28 19.55 -9.48
N VAL A 234 -26.26 19.19 -8.19
CA VAL A 234 -27.41 19.38 -7.30
C VAL A 234 -27.84 20.83 -7.25
N GLU A 235 -26.89 21.78 -7.26
CA GLU A 235 -27.15 23.22 -7.20
C GLU A 235 -28.02 23.71 -8.39
N THR A 236 -27.84 23.13 -9.57
CA THR A 236 -28.63 23.52 -10.75
C THR A 236 -30.12 23.21 -10.65
N PHE A 237 -30.50 22.24 -9.82
CA PHE A 237 -31.87 21.80 -9.62
C PHE A 237 -32.57 22.46 -8.42
N GLU A 238 -31.90 23.36 -7.68
CA GLU A 238 -32.50 23.96 -6.47
C GLU A 238 -33.67 24.87 -6.82
N GLN A 239 -33.56 25.70 -7.89
CA GLN A 239 -34.63 26.59 -8.32
C GLN A 239 -35.86 25.80 -8.80
N GLU A 240 -35.65 24.79 -9.68
CA GLU A 240 -36.73 23.93 -10.17
C GLU A 240 -37.47 23.23 -9.03
N ARG A 241 -36.72 22.80 -8.00
CA ARG A 241 -37.28 22.17 -6.80
C ARG A 241 -38.21 23.12 -6.04
N VAL A 242 -37.80 24.39 -5.83
CA VAL A 242 -38.59 25.38 -5.12
C VAL A 242 -39.88 25.65 -5.88
N GLU A 243 -39.81 25.80 -7.20
CA GLU A 243 -40.97 25.99 -8.06
C GLU A 243 -41.94 24.81 -8.01
N ALA A 244 -41.40 23.56 -8.09
CA ALA A 244 -42.23 22.35 -7.99
C ALA A 244 -42.93 22.23 -6.62
N ILE A 245 -42.29 22.65 -5.53
CA ILE A 245 -42.93 22.69 -4.20
C ILE A 245 -44.07 23.69 -4.19
N ARG A 246 -43.84 24.87 -4.75
CA ARG A 246 -44.86 25.94 -4.84
C ARG A 246 -46.09 25.46 -5.64
N GLU A 247 -45.88 24.89 -6.81
CA GLU A 247 -46.94 24.33 -7.63
C GLU A 247 -47.74 23.24 -6.92
N LYS A 248 -47.05 22.33 -6.21
CA LYS A 248 -47.68 21.28 -5.43
C LYS A 248 -48.52 21.80 -4.29
N ILE A 249 -48.12 22.87 -3.62
CA ILE A 249 -48.89 23.51 -2.56
C ILE A 249 -50.14 24.15 -3.17
N LEU A 250 -50.00 24.95 -4.26
CA LEU A 250 -51.09 25.61 -4.93
C LEU A 250 -52.13 24.61 -5.49
N SER A 251 -51.71 23.51 -6.09
CA SER A 251 -52.60 22.46 -6.59
C SER A 251 -53.47 21.84 -5.48
N ARG A 252 -52.87 21.63 -4.30
CA ARG A 252 -53.62 21.13 -3.15
C ARG A 252 -54.67 22.12 -2.62
N PHE A 253 -54.40 23.42 -2.62
CA PHE A 253 -55.40 24.45 -2.30
C PHE A 253 -56.56 24.42 -3.32
N ALA A 254 -56.24 24.28 -4.59
CA ALA A 254 -57.25 24.20 -5.65
C ALA A 254 -58.15 22.94 -5.48
N GLU A 255 -57.57 21.77 -5.12
CA GLU A 255 -58.35 20.55 -4.83
C GLU A 255 -59.32 20.74 -3.64
N LEU A 256 -58.87 21.48 -2.62
CA LEU A 256 -59.70 21.79 -1.41
C LEU A 256 -60.74 22.91 -1.65
N LYS A 257 -60.78 23.51 -2.84
CA LYS A 257 -61.62 24.69 -3.16
C LYS A 257 -61.46 25.84 -2.16
N ALA A 258 -60.29 25.98 -1.58
CA ALA A 258 -59.96 27.00 -0.61
C ALA A 258 -59.11 28.09 -1.28
N GLU A 259 -59.44 29.35 -1.09
CA GLU A 259 -58.58 30.48 -1.46
C GLU A 259 -57.49 30.63 -0.41
N PRO A 260 -56.17 30.50 -0.78
CA PRO A 260 -55.12 30.66 0.18
C PRO A 260 -55.00 32.12 0.63
N ASP A 261 -54.89 32.36 1.92
CA ASP A 261 -54.39 33.62 2.45
C ASP A 261 -52.93 33.80 1.98
N GLN A 262 -52.68 34.79 1.16
CA GLN A 262 -51.40 35.03 0.51
C GLN A 262 -50.25 35.16 1.54
N SER A 263 -50.47 35.87 2.63
CA SER A 263 -49.48 36.08 3.68
C SER A 263 -49.16 34.80 4.42
N ARG A 264 -50.13 33.93 4.65
CA ARG A 264 -49.94 32.66 5.30
C ARG A 264 -49.26 31.64 4.38
N LEU A 265 -49.57 31.70 3.09
CA LEU A 265 -48.89 30.87 2.05
C LEU A 265 -47.41 31.21 1.99
N GLU A 266 -47.05 32.47 1.99
CA GLU A 266 -45.65 32.93 1.95
C GLU A 266 -44.87 32.48 3.19
N LEU A 267 -45.43 32.58 4.37
CA LEU A 267 -44.82 32.11 5.62
C LEU A 267 -44.58 30.59 5.62
N GLU A 268 -45.57 29.84 5.16
CA GLU A 268 -45.43 28.35 5.03
C GLU A 268 -44.39 27.99 3.98
N MET A 269 -44.31 28.72 2.86
CA MET A 269 -43.29 28.56 1.82
C MET A 269 -41.88 28.78 2.38
N ILE A 270 -41.68 29.88 3.12
CA ILE A 270 -40.38 30.15 3.77
C ILE A 270 -40.00 29.00 4.71
N TYR A 271 -40.91 28.55 5.55
CA TYR A 271 -40.66 27.41 6.46
C TYR A 271 -40.27 26.12 5.70
N TYR A 272 -40.95 25.81 4.58
CA TYR A 272 -40.61 24.63 3.79
C TYR A 272 -39.28 24.79 3.05
N ILE A 273 -38.96 25.99 2.54
CA ILE A 273 -37.67 26.25 1.88
C ILE A 273 -36.53 26.10 2.88
N GLU A 274 -36.63 26.69 4.08
CA GLU A 274 -35.63 26.52 5.13
C GLU A 274 -35.45 25.05 5.58
N LYS A 275 -36.56 24.35 5.80
CA LYS A 275 -36.54 22.94 6.22
C LYS A 275 -35.92 22.01 5.18
N LEU A 276 -36.02 22.36 3.89
CA LEU A 276 -35.52 21.57 2.78
C LEU A 276 -34.20 22.13 2.21
N ASP A 277 -33.65 23.18 2.82
CA ASP A 277 -32.38 23.76 2.37
C ASP A 277 -31.26 22.70 2.36
N LEU A 278 -30.51 22.65 1.27
CA LEU A 278 -29.39 21.74 1.04
C LEU A 278 -28.02 22.44 1.10
N ASN A 279 -28.02 23.75 1.30
CA ASN A 279 -26.80 24.54 1.22
C ASN A 279 -25.79 24.15 2.32
N GLU A 280 -26.28 23.89 3.53
CA GLU A 280 -25.45 23.48 4.66
C GLU A 280 -24.74 22.15 4.35
N GLU A 281 -25.47 21.11 3.91
CA GLU A 281 -24.92 19.83 3.56
C GLU A 281 -23.90 19.92 2.41
N ARG A 282 -24.18 20.73 1.41
CA ARG A 282 -23.26 20.96 0.29
C ARG A 282 -21.96 21.63 0.71
N VAL A 283 -22.04 22.65 1.56
CA VAL A 283 -20.86 23.34 2.10
C VAL A 283 -20.03 22.36 2.94
N ARG A 284 -20.66 21.60 3.84
CA ARG A 284 -19.99 20.59 4.68
C ARG A 284 -19.37 19.48 3.83
N LEU A 285 -20.11 18.94 2.87
CA LEU A 285 -19.59 17.93 1.94
C LEU A 285 -18.34 18.42 1.20
N ARG A 286 -18.39 19.66 0.68
CA ARG A 286 -17.23 20.28 0.00
C ARG A 286 -16.02 20.43 0.92
N GLN A 287 -16.25 20.80 2.20
CA GLN A 287 -15.20 20.90 3.19
C GLN A 287 -14.59 19.52 3.50
N HIS A 288 -15.41 18.48 3.68
CA HIS A 288 -14.95 17.12 3.90
C HIS A 288 -14.17 16.57 2.70
N CYS A 289 -14.61 16.82 1.47
CA CYS A 289 -13.88 16.45 0.26
C CYS A 289 -12.50 17.10 0.18
N LYS A 290 -12.41 18.41 0.46
CA LYS A 290 -11.12 19.13 0.52
C LYS A 290 -10.21 18.55 1.61
N TYR A 291 -10.76 18.35 2.81
CA TYR A 291 -10.01 17.79 3.92
C TYR A 291 -9.53 16.36 3.63
N PHE A 292 -10.31 15.58 2.89
CA PHE A 292 -9.89 14.25 2.42
C PHE A 292 -8.68 14.35 1.49
N ILE A 293 -8.73 15.26 0.49
CA ILE A 293 -7.61 15.46 -0.45
C ILE A 293 -6.36 15.98 0.28
N ASP A 294 -6.51 16.91 1.21
CA ASP A 294 -5.40 17.43 2.00
C ASP A 294 -4.77 16.34 2.88
N THR A 295 -5.59 15.50 3.51
CA THR A 295 -5.14 14.40 4.36
C THR A 295 -4.39 13.34 3.57
N ILE A 296 -4.92 12.90 2.41
CA ILE A 296 -4.27 11.87 1.59
C ILE A 296 -2.95 12.37 0.98
N THR A 297 -2.81 13.69 0.79
CA THR A 297 -1.62 14.29 0.16
C THR A 297 -0.50 14.55 1.18
N ASN A 298 -0.84 14.96 2.41
CA ASN A 298 0.11 15.56 3.34
C ASN A 298 0.42 14.69 4.57
N GLU A 299 -0.38 13.66 4.87
CA GLU A 299 -0.21 12.84 6.07
C GLU A 299 0.45 11.49 5.77
N GLU A 300 1.30 11.05 6.67
CA GLU A 300 1.83 9.68 6.67
C GLU A 300 0.78 8.71 7.23
N CYS A 301 0.58 7.58 6.56
CA CYS A 301 -0.36 6.53 7.00
C CYS A 301 -1.81 7.02 7.23
N PRO A 302 -2.43 7.74 6.28
CA PRO A 302 -3.71 8.40 6.49
C PRO A 302 -4.94 7.48 6.50
N GLY A 303 -4.81 6.19 6.14
CA GLY A 303 -5.91 5.29 5.82
C GLY A 303 -7.05 5.25 6.86
N LYS A 304 -6.73 5.22 8.17
CA LYS A 304 -7.75 5.24 9.22
C LYS A 304 -8.52 6.57 9.26
N LYS A 305 -7.82 7.68 9.10
CA LYS A 305 -8.40 9.03 9.13
C LYS A 305 -9.26 9.27 7.89
N LEU A 306 -8.81 8.82 6.72
CA LEU A 306 -9.59 8.85 5.48
C LEU A 306 -10.92 8.10 5.62
N GLY A 307 -10.92 6.95 6.30
CA GLY A 307 -12.15 6.21 6.60
C GLY A 307 -13.15 7.02 7.43
N PHE A 308 -12.69 7.78 8.44
CA PHE A 308 -13.56 8.67 9.21
C PHE A 308 -14.09 9.83 8.38
N ILE A 309 -13.25 10.47 7.56
CA ILE A 309 -13.69 11.57 6.69
C ILE A 309 -14.72 11.07 5.68
N ALA A 310 -14.50 9.89 5.07
CA ALA A 310 -15.47 9.26 4.16
C ALA A 310 -16.81 8.94 4.86
N GLN A 311 -16.80 8.63 6.16
CA GLN A 311 -18.02 8.45 6.94
C GLN A 311 -18.78 9.76 7.09
N GLU A 312 -18.11 10.88 7.40
CA GLU A 312 -18.74 12.21 7.47
C GLU A 312 -19.28 12.65 6.10
N MET A 313 -18.51 12.45 5.01
CA MET A 313 -19.03 12.66 3.65
C MET A 313 -20.34 11.90 3.40
N GLY A 314 -20.42 10.66 3.89
CA GLY A 314 -21.61 9.82 3.79
C GLY A 314 -22.82 10.37 4.55
N ARG A 315 -22.60 11.01 5.68
CA ARG A 315 -23.67 11.68 6.45
C ARG A 315 -24.26 12.82 5.64
N GLU A 316 -23.42 13.68 5.08
CA GLU A 316 -23.88 14.84 4.28
C GLU A 316 -24.61 14.38 3.00
N ILE A 317 -24.13 13.36 2.31
CA ILE A 317 -24.79 12.76 1.14
C ILE A 317 -26.16 12.17 1.52
N ASN A 318 -26.25 11.46 2.66
CA ASN A 318 -27.50 10.88 3.13
C ASN A 318 -28.53 11.96 3.50
N THR A 319 -28.10 13.02 4.19
CA THR A 319 -28.97 14.15 4.56
C THR A 319 -29.46 14.86 3.31
N THR A 320 -28.57 15.11 2.33
CA THR A 320 -28.97 15.64 1.01
C THR A 320 -30.05 14.78 0.37
N GLY A 321 -29.88 13.46 0.35
CA GLY A 321 -30.87 12.53 -0.19
C GLY A 321 -32.20 12.52 0.55
N SER A 322 -32.21 12.65 1.88
CA SER A 322 -33.43 12.68 2.67
C SER A 322 -34.21 14.00 2.56
N LYS A 323 -33.50 15.13 2.43
CA LYS A 323 -34.11 16.44 2.24
C LYS A 323 -34.53 16.72 0.79
N ALA A 324 -33.86 16.09 -0.20
CA ALA A 324 -34.13 16.32 -1.62
C ALA A 324 -35.37 15.53 -2.07
N ASN A 325 -36.51 16.21 -2.17
CA ASN A 325 -37.74 15.64 -2.72
C ASN A 325 -37.85 15.92 -4.25
N HIS A 326 -36.77 15.57 -4.99
CA HIS A 326 -36.64 15.80 -6.43
C HIS A 326 -35.96 14.60 -7.12
N THR A 327 -36.55 14.07 -8.18
CA THR A 327 -36.12 12.83 -8.82
C THR A 327 -34.69 12.89 -9.35
N GLU A 328 -34.30 13.98 -10.02
CA GLU A 328 -32.95 14.10 -10.57
C GLU A 328 -31.89 14.25 -9.48
N ILE A 329 -32.18 14.97 -8.42
CA ILE A 329 -31.28 15.04 -7.25
C ILE A 329 -31.11 13.65 -6.61
N GLN A 330 -32.17 12.84 -6.49
CA GLN A 330 -32.07 11.48 -5.98
C GLN A 330 -31.16 10.60 -6.85
N LYS A 331 -31.24 10.73 -8.19
CA LYS A 331 -30.33 10.01 -9.09
C LYS A 331 -28.86 10.42 -8.86
N ILE A 332 -28.62 11.71 -8.67
CA ILE A 332 -27.27 12.23 -8.38
C ILE A 332 -26.77 11.71 -7.03
N VAL A 333 -27.60 11.71 -5.99
CA VAL A 333 -27.26 11.15 -4.66
C VAL A 333 -26.89 9.68 -4.74
N VAL A 334 -27.58 8.89 -5.58
CA VAL A 334 -27.18 7.48 -5.80
C VAL A 334 -25.79 7.37 -6.41
N LYS A 335 -25.46 8.21 -7.40
CA LYS A 335 -24.10 8.26 -7.99
C LYS A 335 -23.04 8.65 -6.95
N MET A 336 -23.33 9.66 -6.10
CA MET A 336 -22.43 10.04 -5.01
C MET A 336 -22.19 8.90 -4.03
N LYS A 337 -23.24 8.13 -3.67
CA LYS A 337 -23.13 6.98 -2.78
C LYS A 337 -22.28 5.87 -3.38
N ASP A 338 -22.43 5.60 -4.67
CA ASP A 338 -21.63 4.60 -5.39
C ASP A 338 -20.14 4.98 -5.38
N GLU A 339 -19.80 6.23 -5.70
CA GLU A 339 -18.41 6.70 -5.61
C GLU A 339 -17.87 6.65 -4.17
N LEU A 340 -18.69 7.00 -3.19
CA LEU A 340 -18.29 6.98 -1.78
C LEU A 340 -18.00 5.57 -1.26
N GLU A 341 -18.79 4.56 -1.66
CA GLU A 341 -18.52 3.17 -1.26
C GLU A 341 -17.20 2.68 -1.86
N LYS A 342 -16.89 3.03 -3.12
CA LYS A 342 -15.60 2.74 -3.73
C LYS A 342 -14.45 3.42 -2.96
N ILE A 343 -14.62 4.68 -2.53
CA ILE A 343 -13.64 5.40 -1.71
C ILE A 343 -13.41 4.68 -0.38
N LYS A 344 -14.47 4.24 0.29
CA LYS A 344 -14.36 3.51 1.57
C LYS A 344 -13.61 2.20 1.42
N GLU A 345 -13.92 1.40 0.39
CA GLU A 345 -13.24 0.15 0.09
C GLU A 345 -11.75 0.36 -0.16
N GLN A 346 -11.40 1.34 -1.00
CA GLN A 346 -10.00 1.63 -1.31
C GLN A 346 -9.24 2.24 -0.13
N SER A 347 -9.90 3.04 0.71
CA SER A 347 -9.29 3.61 1.91
C SER A 347 -8.83 2.54 2.91
N LEU A 348 -9.44 1.36 2.92
CA LEU A 348 -9.00 0.22 3.72
C LEU A 348 -7.65 -0.36 3.25
N ASN A 349 -7.27 -0.14 2.01
CA ASN A 349 -6.02 -0.61 1.42
C ASN A 349 -4.88 0.43 1.53
N ILE A 350 -5.17 1.62 2.00
CA ILE A 350 -4.19 2.69 2.25
C ILE A 350 -3.59 2.50 3.64
N LEU A 351 -2.26 2.55 3.70
CA LEU A 351 -1.50 2.38 4.94
C LEU A 351 -1.77 3.49 5.95
#